data_98ea6f5b74ca8f8b1abbdd1ac3d21a2a
#
_entry.id   98ea6f5b74ca8f8b1abbdd1ac3d21a2a
#
_cell.length_a   1.000
_cell.length_b   1.000
_cell.length_c   1.000
_cell.angle_alpha   90.00
_cell.angle_beta   90.00
_cell.angle_gamma   90.00
#
_symmetry.space_group_name_H-M   'P 1'
#
loop_
_entity.id
_entity.type
_entity.pdbx_description
1 polymer ?
#
loop_
_entity_poly.entity_id
_entity_poly.type
_entity_poly.pdbx_seq_one_letter_code
_entity_poly.pdbx_strand_id
1 'polypeptide(L)'
;MGHNPPHCKCNYPAFAMTPLKLGIPKGSLEEATIALFAQAGWRITPHARNYYPDIDDPTIRCALVRAQEMARYVARGTLDLGLTGLDWILETEADVAEVCTLTYSKASNRPSRWVLVVPEHSPIERVEDLAGCKIATELVGFTRRYLAERGIEAEVEFSWGATEAKAVEGLVDAVVEITETGSTIRAHGLRIVADLLITDTRLIANHTAMADPARRTRIEQIALMLKAALAARQKVALKCNVPADKLDAVVALLPSLHAPTVSHLYDKHWLALETIVDATAVRDLIPSLCAAGAEGILEYELRKMV
;
A
#
# COMPACT_ATOMS: atom_id res chain seq x y z
N MET A 1 -48.08 23.21 16.85
CA MET A 1 -47.77 23.41 15.42
C MET A 1 -46.28 23.30 15.29
N GLY A 2 -45.79 22.11 14.95
CA GLY A 2 -44.38 21.83 14.81
C GLY A 2 -43.89 22.11 13.35
N HIS A 3 -42.95 23.02 13.21
CA HIS A 3 -42.25 23.25 11.94
C HIS A 3 -41.07 22.28 11.88
N ASN A 4 -41.16 21.28 11.00
CA ASN A 4 -40.00 20.53 10.53
C ASN A 4 -39.24 21.38 9.52
N PRO A 5 -37.89 21.53 9.63
CA PRO A 5 -37.13 22.20 8.60
C PRO A 5 -37.05 21.29 7.33
N PRO A 6 -36.99 21.90 6.14
CA PRO A 6 -36.96 21.14 4.90
C PRO A 6 -35.60 20.40 4.76
N HIS A 7 -35.68 19.08 4.58
CA HIS A 7 -34.55 18.27 4.14
C HIS A 7 -34.06 18.78 2.79
N CYS A 8 -32.87 19.36 2.79
CA CYS A 8 -32.15 19.71 1.55
C CYS A 8 -31.79 18.40 0.84
N LYS A 9 -32.60 17.99 -0.14
CA LYS A 9 -32.27 16.93 -1.07
C LYS A 9 -31.25 17.53 -2.05
N CYS A 10 -29.96 17.25 -1.85
CA CYS A 10 -28.98 17.44 -2.90
C CYS A 10 -29.32 16.51 -4.05
N ASN A 11 -30.03 17.05 -5.06
CA ASN A 11 -30.25 16.39 -6.34
C ASN A 11 -28.93 16.45 -7.13
N TYR A 12 -28.06 15.46 -6.93
CA TYR A 12 -27.06 15.16 -7.96
C TYR A 12 -27.80 14.51 -9.13
N PRO A 13 -27.60 14.98 -10.36
CA PRO A 13 -28.18 14.31 -11.53
C PRO A 13 -27.59 12.91 -11.58
N ALA A 14 -28.43 11.90 -11.40
CA ALA A 14 -28.07 10.51 -11.61
C ALA A 14 -27.89 10.31 -13.13
N PHE A 15 -26.71 10.65 -13.65
CA PHE A 15 -26.23 10.01 -14.86
C PHE A 15 -26.12 8.52 -14.52
N ALA A 16 -26.88 7.68 -15.21
CA ALA A 16 -26.82 6.23 -15.11
C ALA A 16 -25.50 5.72 -15.70
N MET A 17 -24.40 6.05 -15.03
CA MET A 17 -23.09 5.49 -15.36
C MET A 17 -23.11 4.01 -14.97
N THR A 18 -22.70 3.16 -15.89
CA THR A 18 -22.42 1.76 -15.56
C THR A 18 -21.39 1.73 -14.43
N PRO A 19 -21.67 1.02 -13.32
CA PRO A 19 -20.75 0.99 -12.18
C PRO A 19 -19.33 0.58 -12.59
N LEU A 20 -18.32 1.22 -12.01
CA LEU A 20 -16.91 0.85 -12.17
C LEU A 20 -16.68 -0.56 -11.59
N LYS A 21 -16.04 -1.42 -12.36
CA LYS A 21 -15.68 -2.78 -11.95
C LYS A 21 -14.32 -2.75 -11.27
N LEU A 22 -14.29 -2.86 -9.94
CA LEU A 22 -13.10 -2.80 -9.10
C LEU A 22 -12.64 -4.21 -8.70
N GLY A 23 -11.41 -4.56 -9.07
CA GLY A 23 -10.73 -5.76 -8.59
C GLY A 23 -10.09 -5.54 -7.22
N ILE A 24 -10.47 -6.35 -6.23
CA ILE A 24 -9.86 -6.44 -4.90
C ILE A 24 -8.97 -7.67 -4.86
N PRO A 25 -7.70 -7.58 -4.45
CA PRO A 25 -6.80 -8.73 -4.39
C PRO A 25 -7.29 -9.76 -3.38
N LYS A 26 -7.50 -11.00 -3.84
CA LYS A 26 -7.83 -12.14 -2.98
C LYS A 26 -6.57 -12.78 -2.42
N GLY A 27 -6.57 -13.11 -1.14
CA GLY A 27 -5.46 -13.80 -0.46
C GLY A 27 -4.77 -12.91 0.55
N SER A 28 -3.44 -12.89 0.55
CA SER A 28 -2.64 -12.22 1.60
C SER A 28 -2.91 -10.72 1.76
N LEU A 29 -3.28 -10.03 0.69
CA LEU A 29 -3.58 -8.59 0.71
C LEU A 29 -5.07 -8.26 0.89
N GLU A 30 -5.97 -9.26 0.92
CA GLU A 30 -7.42 -9.02 0.94
C GLU A 30 -7.85 -8.18 2.14
N GLU A 31 -7.51 -8.62 3.35
CA GLU A 31 -7.89 -7.93 4.60
C GLU A 31 -7.28 -6.52 4.68
N ALA A 32 -5.99 -6.39 4.33
CA ALA A 32 -5.30 -5.11 4.35
C ALA A 32 -5.89 -4.12 3.35
N THR A 33 -6.33 -4.60 2.17
CA THR A 33 -6.99 -3.80 1.15
C THR A 33 -8.38 -3.35 1.61
N ILE A 34 -9.19 -4.26 2.16
CA ILE A 34 -10.53 -3.93 2.70
C ILE A 34 -10.41 -2.91 3.82
N ALA A 35 -9.45 -3.07 4.74
CA ALA A 35 -9.19 -2.11 5.81
C ALA A 35 -8.77 -0.74 5.26
N LEU A 36 -7.95 -0.70 4.19
CA LEU A 36 -7.55 0.54 3.53
C LEU A 36 -8.77 1.26 2.91
N PHE A 37 -9.66 0.53 2.22
CA PHE A 37 -10.90 1.08 1.69
C PHE A 37 -11.81 1.61 2.79
N ALA A 38 -11.93 0.89 3.92
CA ALA A 38 -12.71 1.34 5.08
C ALA A 38 -12.16 2.64 5.68
N GLN A 39 -10.84 2.76 5.79
CA GLN A 39 -10.17 3.99 6.23
C GLN A 39 -10.37 5.13 5.22
N ALA A 40 -10.35 4.82 3.91
CA ALA A 40 -10.61 5.76 2.83
C ALA A 40 -12.08 6.21 2.75
N GLY A 41 -13.03 5.44 3.32
CA GLY A 41 -14.44 5.81 3.46
C GLY A 41 -15.42 4.89 2.76
N TRP A 42 -14.99 3.76 2.21
CA TRP A 42 -15.85 2.73 1.61
C TRP A 42 -15.89 1.47 2.47
N ARG A 43 -17.08 0.98 2.73
CA ARG A 43 -17.26 -0.29 3.42
C ARG A 43 -17.43 -1.41 2.41
N ILE A 44 -16.43 -2.31 2.35
CA ILE A 44 -16.48 -3.52 1.54
C ILE A 44 -16.78 -4.70 2.46
N THR A 45 -17.81 -5.48 2.12
CA THR A 45 -18.27 -6.65 2.91
C THR A 45 -18.10 -7.92 2.09
N PRO A 46 -17.07 -8.75 2.36
CA PRO A 46 -16.89 -10.03 1.70
C PRO A 46 -17.98 -11.04 2.10
N HIS A 47 -18.29 -11.97 1.22
CA HIS A 47 -19.19 -13.09 1.46
C HIS A 47 -18.46 -14.42 1.44
N ALA A 48 -18.78 -15.34 2.34
CA ALA A 48 -18.05 -16.60 2.51
C ALA A 48 -18.01 -17.52 1.27
N ARG A 49 -18.96 -17.38 0.34
CA ARG A 49 -19.10 -18.24 -0.84
C ARG A 49 -19.26 -17.46 -2.15
N ASN A 50 -18.96 -16.16 -2.13
CA ASN A 50 -19.13 -15.30 -3.28
C ASN A 50 -17.86 -14.49 -3.53
N TYR A 51 -17.44 -14.36 -4.78
CA TYR A 51 -16.30 -13.54 -5.19
C TYR A 51 -16.68 -12.09 -5.51
N TYR A 52 -17.90 -11.69 -5.22
CA TYR A 52 -18.43 -10.33 -5.44
C TYR A 52 -18.84 -9.73 -4.10
N PRO A 53 -17.91 -9.10 -3.38
CA PRO A 53 -18.22 -8.42 -2.12
C PRO A 53 -19.15 -7.22 -2.36
N ASP A 54 -20.00 -6.95 -1.38
CA ASP A 54 -20.80 -5.73 -1.39
C ASP A 54 -19.93 -4.51 -1.07
N ILE A 55 -20.29 -3.38 -1.63
CA ILE A 55 -19.71 -2.07 -1.32
C ILE A 55 -20.83 -1.05 -1.12
N ASP A 56 -20.68 -0.14 -0.17
CA ASP A 56 -21.65 0.91 0.17
C ASP A 56 -21.69 2.08 -0.84
N ASP A 57 -21.20 1.88 -2.06
CA ASP A 57 -21.18 2.83 -3.15
C ASP A 57 -21.80 2.22 -4.42
N PRO A 58 -23.00 2.68 -4.84
CA PRO A 58 -23.69 2.10 -5.99
C PRO A 58 -22.98 2.33 -7.34
N THR A 59 -21.97 3.20 -7.37
CA THR A 59 -21.18 3.49 -8.57
C THR A 59 -20.00 2.53 -8.76
N ILE A 60 -19.79 1.58 -7.83
CA ILE A 60 -18.70 0.62 -7.84
C ILE A 60 -19.26 -0.80 -7.69
N ARG A 61 -18.71 -1.75 -8.43
CA ARG A 61 -18.91 -3.20 -8.23
C ARG A 61 -17.57 -3.85 -7.96
N CYS A 62 -17.47 -4.54 -6.83
CA CYS A 62 -16.25 -5.24 -6.44
C CYS A 62 -16.23 -6.67 -6.97
N ALA A 63 -15.02 -7.16 -7.29
CA ALA A 63 -14.75 -8.56 -7.55
C ALA A 63 -13.44 -8.95 -6.84
N LEU A 64 -13.44 -10.10 -6.14
CA LEU A 64 -12.25 -10.70 -5.56
C LEU A 64 -11.50 -11.46 -6.65
N VAL A 65 -10.27 -11.06 -6.93
CA VAL A 65 -9.40 -11.63 -7.96
C VAL A 65 -8.00 -11.83 -7.39
N ARG A 66 -7.33 -12.93 -7.73
CA ARG A 66 -5.95 -13.12 -7.31
C ARG A 66 -5.05 -12.02 -7.87
N ALA A 67 -4.10 -11.53 -7.07
CA ALA A 67 -3.18 -10.48 -7.49
C ALA A 67 -2.42 -10.86 -8.79
N GLN A 68 -2.06 -12.14 -8.94
CA GLN A 68 -1.38 -12.70 -10.12
C GLN A 68 -2.18 -12.55 -11.43
N GLU A 69 -3.51 -12.48 -11.35
CA GLU A 69 -4.40 -12.42 -12.52
C GLU A 69 -4.94 -10.99 -12.77
N MET A 70 -4.82 -10.13 -11.76
CA MET A 70 -5.45 -8.80 -11.74
C MET A 70 -5.07 -7.96 -12.96
N ALA A 71 -3.77 -7.84 -13.23
CA ALA A 71 -3.26 -7.01 -14.32
C ALA A 71 -3.81 -7.46 -15.68
N ARG A 72 -3.94 -8.77 -15.93
CA ARG A 72 -4.54 -9.32 -17.16
C ARG A 72 -6.02 -8.97 -17.29
N TYR A 73 -6.80 -9.05 -16.20
CA TYR A 73 -8.23 -8.74 -16.25
C TYR A 73 -8.48 -7.25 -16.44
N VAL A 74 -7.63 -6.38 -15.87
CA VAL A 74 -7.68 -4.94 -16.12
C VAL A 74 -7.29 -4.63 -17.56
N ALA A 75 -6.17 -5.15 -18.06
CA ALA A 75 -5.73 -4.93 -19.44
C ALA A 75 -6.77 -5.34 -20.48
N ARG A 76 -7.49 -6.44 -20.24
CA ARG A 76 -8.55 -6.93 -21.14
C ARG A 76 -9.89 -6.19 -20.99
N GLY A 77 -10.02 -5.23 -20.08
CA GLY A 77 -11.25 -4.49 -19.81
C GLY A 77 -12.33 -5.30 -19.10
N THR A 78 -12.03 -6.50 -18.60
CA THR A 78 -12.94 -7.26 -17.72
C THR A 78 -13.20 -6.51 -16.42
N LEU A 79 -12.16 -5.86 -15.90
CA LEU A 79 -12.21 -4.90 -14.80
C LEU A 79 -11.83 -3.51 -15.31
N ASP A 80 -12.43 -2.47 -14.74
CA ASP A 80 -12.08 -1.09 -15.07
C ASP A 80 -10.82 -0.63 -14.33
N LEU A 81 -10.66 -1.09 -13.07
CA LEU A 81 -9.52 -0.83 -12.22
C LEU A 81 -9.30 -2.00 -11.26
N GLY A 82 -8.12 -2.07 -10.66
CA GLY A 82 -7.79 -3.12 -9.68
C GLY A 82 -6.49 -2.81 -8.92
N LEU A 83 -6.26 -3.57 -7.85
CA LEU A 83 -5.04 -3.47 -7.07
C LEU A 83 -4.20 -4.73 -7.25
N THR A 84 -2.92 -4.54 -7.61
CA THR A 84 -1.96 -5.63 -7.78
C THR A 84 -0.55 -5.14 -7.48
N GLY A 85 0.42 -6.05 -7.37
CA GLY A 85 1.83 -5.69 -7.26
C GLY A 85 2.43 -5.28 -8.59
N LEU A 86 3.45 -4.42 -8.55
CA LEU A 86 4.27 -4.09 -9.74
C LEU A 86 4.85 -5.34 -10.40
N ASP A 87 5.24 -6.32 -9.59
CA ASP A 87 5.73 -7.64 -10.01
C ASP A 87 4.78 -8.35 -10.98
N TRP A 88 3.48 -8.37 -10.69
CA TRP A 88 2.49 -9.01 -11.55
C TRP A 88 2.18 -8.23 -12.82
N ILE A 89 2.34 -6.91 -12.81
CA ILE A 89 2.28 -6.09 -14.04
C ILE A 89 3.45 -6.47 -14.94
N LEU A 90 4.66 -6.53 -14.39
CA LEU A 90 5.87 -6.90 -15.12
C LEU A 90 5.86 -8.37 -15.55
N GLU A 91 5.41 -9.31 -14.69
CA GLU A 91 5.32 -10.74 -15.04
C GLU A 91 4.43 -10.97 -16.24
N THR A 92 3.29 -10.28 -16.29
CA THR A 92 2.28 -10.48 -17.32
C THR A 92 2.45 -9.57 -18.54
N GLU A 93 3.39 -8.60 -18.49
CA GLU A 93 3.56 -7.55 -19.50
C GLU A 93 2.24 -6.86 -19.86
N ALA A 94 1.39 -6.65 -18.83
CA ALA A 94 0.04 -6.15 -19.01
C ALA A 94 0.08 -4.65 -19.39
N ASP A 95 -0.60 -4.31 -20.48
CA ASP A 95 -0.78 -2.91 -20.92
C ASP A 95 -1.90 -2.25 -20.11
N VAL A 96 -1.53 -1.56 -19.05
CA VAL A 96 -2.44 -0.91 -18.10
C VAL A 96 -1.92 0.49 -17.73
N ALA A 97 -2.84 1.37 -17.39
CA ALA A 97 -2.50 2.66 -16.80
C ALA A 97 -2.24 2.49 -15.29
N GLU A 98 -1.00 2.78 -14.85
CA GLU A 98 -0.68 2.87 -13.42
C GLU A 98 -1.19 4.20 -12.87
N VAL A 99 -2.26 4.14 -12.07
CA VAL A 99 -2.93 5.34 -11.51
C VAL A 99 -2.14 5.89 -10.33
N CYS A 100 -1.75 5.03 -9.40
CA CYS A 100 -0.89 5.42 -8.28
C CYS A 100 -0.24 4.23 -7.58
N THR A 101 0.84 4.53 -6.87
CA THR A 101 1.52 3.62 -5.95
C THR A 101 0.83 3.66 -4.59
N LEU A 102 0.61 2.50 -4.01
CA LEU A 102 0.01 2.31 -2.70
C LEU A 102 0.93 1.39 -1.89
N THR A 103 1.88 1.97 -1.15
CA THR A 103 2.84 1.17 -0.38
C THR A 103 2.17 0.66 0.90
N TYR A 104 1.64 -0.55 0.86
CA TYR A 104 1.14 -1.30 2.01
C TYR A 104 1.30 -2.80 1.76
N SER A 105 1.46 -3.56 2.83
CA SER A 105 1.54 -5.02 2.82
C SER A 105 0.64 -5.62 3.90
N LYS A 106 0.70 -6.93 4.07
CA LYS A 106 -0.03 -7.64 5.13
C LYS A 106 0.38 -7.18 6.54
N ALA A 107 1.66 -6.89 6.75
CA ALA A 107 2.25 -6.66 8.07
C ALA A 107 3.00 -5.33 8.20
N SER A 108 3.25 -4.62 7.10
CA SER A 108 4.05 -3.39 7.11
C SER A 108 3.59 -2.38 6.07
N ASN A 109 4.11 -1.15 6.17
CA ASN A 109 3.97 -0.14 5.13
C ASN A 109 5.29 0.01 4.34
N ARG A 110 5.99 -1.12 4.10
CA ARG A 110 7.23 -1.15 3.33
C ARG A 110 7.04 -1.89 2.02
N PRO A 111 7.78 -1.55 0.97
CA PRO A 111 7.79 -2.33 -0.25
C PRO A 111 8.37 -3.72 0.01
N SER A 112 7.88 -4.70 -0.72
CA SER A 112 8.47 -6.03 -0.79
C SER A 112 9.54 -6.07 -1.88
N ARG A 113 10.37 -7.09 -1.88
CA ARG A 113 11.40 -7.31 -2.90
C ARG A 113 11.44 -8.76 -3.34
N TRP A 114 11.61 -8.97 -4.62
CA TRP A 114 11.94 -10.26 -5.19
C TRP A 114 13.45 -10.42 -5.21
N VAL A 115 13.92 -11.48 -4.59
CA VAL A 115 15.34 -11.71 -4.33
C VAL A 115 15.79 -13.03 -4.93
N LEU A 116 17.03 -13.07 -5.43
CA LEU A 116 17.71 -14.31 -5.77
C LEU A 116 18.24 -14.94 -4.50
N VAL A 117 17.89 -16.19 -4.28
CA VAL A 117 18.17 -16.95 -3.07
C VAL A 117 18.80 -18.28 -3.43
N VAL A 118 19.79 -18.68 -2.65
CA VAL A 118 20.52 -19.95 -2.82
C VAL A 118 20.75 -20.60 -1.46
N PRO A 119 21.05 -21.91 -1.39
CA PRO A 119 21.53 -22.55 -0.17
C PRO A 119 22.76 -21.83 0.40
N GLU A 120 22.92 -21.83 1.72
CA GLU A 120 24.02 -21.12 2.41
C GLU A 120 25.40 -21.47 1.87
N HIS A 121 25.61 -22.75 1.49
CA HIS A 121 26.89 -23.27 0.98
C HIS A 121 26.96 -23.32 -0.55
N SER A 122 26.03 -22.71 -1.27
CA SER A 122 26.06 -22.66 -2.74
C SER A 122 27.28 -21.88 -3.25
N PRO A 123 27.91 -22.30 -4.35
CA PRO A 123 29.00 -21.55 -5.01
C PRO A 123 28.52 -20.28 -5.73
N ILE A 124 27.22 -20.07 -5.89
CA ILE A 124 26.63 -18.92 -6.58
C ILE A 124 26.72 -17.70 -5.67
N GLU A 125 27.57 -16.74 -6.00
CA GLU A 125 27.77 -15.51 -5.21
C GLU A 125 27.12 -14.27 -5.85
N ARG A 126 26.82 -14.33 -7.13
CA ARG A 126 26.25 -13.22 -7.92
C ARG A 126 25.34 -13.74 -9.03
N VAL A 127 24.60 -12.84 -9.64
CA VAL A 127 23.62 -13.20 -10.70
C VAL A 127 24.29 -13.85 -11.91
N GLU A 128 25.50 -13.42 -12.24
CA GLU A 128 26.27 -13.92 -13.38
C GLU A 128 26.65 -15.40 -13.24
N ASP A 129 26.68 -15.93 -12.03
CA ASP A 129 27.01 -17.35 -11.75
C ASP A 129 25.84 -18.28 -12.06
N LEU A 130 24.67 -17.78 -12.46
CA LEU A 130 23.48 -18.55 -12.79
C LEU A 130 23.50 -19.24 -14.16
N ALA A 131 24.56 -19.05 -14.96
CA ALA A 131 24.64 -19.69 -16.28
C ALA A 131 24.55 -21.21 -16.17
N GLY A 132 23.58 -21.81 -16.86
CA GLY A 132 23.31 -23.25 -16.82
C GLY A 132 22.60 -23.76 -15.59
N CYS A 133 22.28 -22.91 -14.61
CA CYS A 133 21.58 -23.29 -13.38
C CYS A 133 20.07 -23.44 -13.60
N LYS A 134 19.44 -24.18 -12.68
CA LYS A 134 18.00 -24.36 -12.59
C LYS A 134 17.42 -23.46 -11.50
N ILE A 135 16.41 -22.64 -11.84
CA ILE A 135 15.83 -21.62 -10.99
C ILE A 135 14.32 -21.83 -10.87
N ALA A 136 13.78 -21.90 -9.65
CA ALA A 136 12.34 -21.97 -9.42
C ALA A 136 11.78 -20.63 -8.92
N THR A 137 10.60 -20.23 -9.44
CA THR A 137 9.96 -18.97 -9.08
C THR A 137 8.49 -18.92 -9.50
N GLU A 138 7.69 -18.03 -8.86
CA GLU A 138 6.38 -17.65 -9.39
C GLU A 138 6.50 -16.65 -10.56
N LEU A 139 7.57 -15.80 -10.60
CA LEU A 139 7.81 -14.78 -11.63
C LEU A 139 8.67 -15.32 -12.80
N VAL A 140 8.17 -16.31 -13.51
CA VAL A 140 8.93 -16.98 -14.59
C VAL A 140 9.25 -16.03 -15.73
N GLY A 141 8.27 -15.27 -16.22
CA GLY A 141 8.42 -14.33 -17.33
C GLY A 141 9.40 -13.21 -17.01
N PHE A 142 9.21 -12.56 -15.88
CA PHE A 142 10.12 -11.53 -15.40
C PHE A 142 11.54 -12.05 -15.22
N THR A 143 11.72 -13.19 -14.54
CA THR A 143 13.05 -13.76 -14.28
C THR A 143 13.77 -14.11 -15.57
N ARG A 144 13.08 -14.70 -16.56
CA ARG A 144 13.67 -14.98 -17.88
C ARG A 144 14.13 -13.71 -18.60
N ARG A 145 13.33 -12.66 -18.62
CA ARG A 145 13.71 -11.36 -19.23
C ARG A 145 14.89 -10.74 -18.49
N TYR A 146 14.85 -10.73 -17.16
CA TYR A 146 15.92 -10.21 -16.32
C TYR A 146 17.29 -10.86 -16.61
N LEU A 147 17.30 -12.19 -16.77
CA LEU A 147 18.51 -12.95 -17.11
C LEU A 147 18.93 -12.73 -18.56
N ALA A 148 17.98 -12.74 -19.51
CA ALA A 148 18.25 -12.51 -20.93
C ALA A 148 18.88 -11.13 -21.20
N GLU A 149 18.42 -10.07 -20.53
CA GLU A 149 19.00 -8.72 -20.60
C GLU A 149 20.47 -8.67 -20.15
N ARG A 150 20.91 -9.66 -19.36
CA ARG A 150 22.29 -9.81 -18.88
C ARG A 150 23.09 -10.86 -19.63
N GLY A 151 22.49 -11.48 -20.66
CA GLY A 151 23.14 -12.52 -21.46
C GLY A 151 23.34 -13.85 -20.68
N ILE A 152 22.53 -14.10 -19.66
CA ILE A 152 22.62 -15.29 -18.83
C ILE A 152 21.58 -16.33 -19.28
N GLU A 153 22.03 -17.49 -19.70
CA GLU A 153 21.18 -18.63 -20.04
C GLU A 153 21.00 -19.54 -18.81
N ALA A 154 19.76 -19.66 -18.29
CA ALA A 154 19.40 -20.53 -17.18
C ALA A 154 18.03 -21.16 -17.42
N GLU A 155 17.79 -22.32 -16.80
CA GLU A 155 16.48 -22.98 -16.82
C GLU A 155 15.58 -22.37 -15.74
N VAL A 156 14.50 -21.67 -16.13
CA VAL A 156 13.55 -21.08 -15.18
C VAL A 156 12.24 -21.86 -15.21
N GLU A 157 11.90 -22.48 -14.07
CA GLU A 157 10.67 -23.25 -13.91
C GLU A 157 9.66 -22.54 -12.98
N PHE A 158 8.37 -22.81 -13.22
CA PHE A 158 7.31 -22.33 -12.35
C PHE A 158 7.26 -23.11 -11.05
N SER A 159 7.13 -22.37 -9.92
CA SER A 159 6.96 -22.95 -8.60
C SER A 159 5.91 -22.18 -7.82
N TRP A 160 4.92 -22.89 -7.29
CA TRP A 160 3.88 -22.30 -6.46
C TRP A 160 3.94 -22.85 -5.03
N GLY A 161 4.28 -21.95 -4.10
CA GLY A 161 4.37 -22.29 -2.68
C GLY A 161 5.53 -23.22 -2.33
N ALA A 162 6.06 -23.05 -1.14
CA ALA A 162 7.21 -23.80 -0.62
C ALA A 162 8.41 -23.83 -1.60
N THR A 163 8.60 -22.72 -2.34
CA THR A 163 9.66 -22.60 -3.36
C THR A 163 11.04 -22.73 -2.71
N GLU A 164 11.22 -22.20 -1.50
CA GLU A 164 12.45 -22.30 -0.71
C GLU A 164 12.85 -23.76 -0.44
N ALA A 165 11.88 -24.64 -0.19
CA ALA A 165 12.14 -26.04 0.07
C ALA A 165 12.81 -26.75 -1.12
N LYS A 166 12.51 -26.34 -2.37
CA LYS A 166 13.16 -26.91 -3.55
C LYS A 166 14.67 -26.66 -3.59
N ALA A 167 15.10 -25.45 -3.17
CA ALA A 167 16.53 -25.16 -3.09
C ALA A 167 17.21 -25.91 -1.93
N VAL A 168 16.53 -26.04 -0.79
CA VAL A 168 17.04 -26.80 0.37
C VAL A 168 17.23 -28.28 0.03
N GLU A 169 16.29 -28.87 -0.68
CA GLU A 169 16.32 -30.27 -1.11
C GLU A 169 17.20 -30.50 -2.36
N GLY A 170 17.82 -29.48 -2.93
CA GLY A 170 18.68 -29.60 -4.11
C GLY A 170 17.93 -29.96 -5.41
N LEU A 171 16.64 -29.67 -5.48
CA LEU A 171 15.83 -29.87 -6.70
C LEU A 171 16.09 -28.78 -7.74
N VAL A 172 16.53 -27.62 -7.28
CA VAL A 172 16.95 -26.48 -8.08
C VAL A 172 18.19 -25.82 -7.43
N ASP A 173 19.00 -25.12 -8.23
CA ASP A 173 20.23 -24.47 -7.78
C ASP A 173 19.95 -23.14 -7.05
N ALA A 174 18.86 -22.47 -7.46
CA ALA A 174 18.45 -21.17 -6.91
C ALA A 174 16.92 -21.00 -6.96
N VAL A 175 16.42 -20.06 -6.18
CA VAL A 175 15.04 -19.63 -6.26
C VAL A 175 14.95 -18.10 -6.35
N VAL A 176 13.91 -17.60 -7.01
CA VAL A 176 13.54 -16.19 -6.95
C VAL A 176 12.24 -16.09 -6.17
N GLU A 177 12.31 -15.42 -5.00
CA GLU A 177 11.24 -15.43 -4.00
C GLU A 177 10.98 -14.03 -3.46
N ILE A 178 9.73 -13.78 -3.05
CA ILE A 178 9.33 -12.48 -2.48
C ILE A 178 9.61 -12.44 -0.97
N THR A 179 10.16 -11.32 -0.51
CA THR A 179 10.38 -11.10 0.91
C THR A 179 10.31 -9.62 1.29
N GLU A 180 9.97 -9.33 2.52
CA GLU A 180 10.11 -7.99 3.11
C GLU A 180 11.43 -7.88 3.88
N THR A 181 11.72 -8.84 4.77
CA THR A 181 12.86 -8.79 5.71
C THR A 181 13.92 -9.86 5.47
N GLY A 182 13.61 -10.88 4.70
CA GLY A 182 14.48 -12.04 4.48
C GLY A 182 14.56 -13.00 5.68
N SER A 183 13.73 -12.82 6.71
CA SER A 183 13.80 -13.67 7.93
C SER A 183 13.46 -15.13 7.65
N THR A 184 12.43 -15.40 6.86
CA THR A 184 12.04 -16.75 6.46
C THR A 184 13.16 -17.45 5.66
N ILE A 185 13.77 -16.72 4.73
CA ILE A 185 14.86 -17.21 3.90
C ILE A 185 16.02 -17.70 4.79
N ARG A 186 16.48 -16.86 5.72
CA ARG A 186 17.56 -17.23 6.66
C ARG A 186 17.19 -18.38 7.59
N ALA A 187 15.92 -18.43 8.03
CA ALA A 187 15.45 -19.52 8.90
C ALA A 187 15.49 -20.90 8.21
N HIS A 188 15.45 -20.96 6.88
CA HIS A 188 15.56 -22.19 6.09
C HIS A 188 17.00 -22.51 5.65
N GLY A 189 18.03 -21.83 6.18
CA GLY A 189 19.43 -22.06 5.79
C GLY A 189 19.76 -21.60 4.38
N LEU A 190 19.06 -20.58 3.92
CA LEU A 190 19.23 -19.95 2.61
C LEU A 190 19.80 -18.54 2.77
N ARG A 191 20.53 -18.06 1.77
CA ARG A 191 21.04 -16.71 1.71
C ARG A 191 20.57 -15.95 0.47
N ILE A 192 20.41 -14.64 0.62
CA ILE A 192 20.08 -13.75 -0.47
C ILE A 192 21.37 -13.36 -1.20
N VAL A 193 21.37 -13.53 -2.52
CA VAL A 193 22.48 -13.16 -3.41
C VAL A 193 22.28 -11.77 -3.98
N ALA A 194 21.06 -11.46 -4.45
CA ALA A 194 20.76 -10.17 -5.06
C ALA A 194 19.28 -9.80 -4.92
N ASP A 195 18.99 -8.52 -4.92
CA ASP A 195 17.64 -7.98 -5.11
C ASP A 195 17.40 -7.82 -6.62
N LEU A 196 16.36 -8.48 -7.14
CA LEU A 196 16.02 -8.42 -8.57
C LEU A 196 14.96 -7.36 -8.87
N LEU A 197 13.99 -7.18 -7.97
CA LEU A 197 12.90 -6.23 -8.13
C LEU A 197 12.40 -5.74 -6.77
N ILE A 198 12.25 -4.42 -6.63
CA ILE A 198 11.47 -3.83 -5.54
C ILE A 198 10.05 -3.68 -6.04
N THR A 199 9.08 -4.23 -5.30
CA THR A 199 7.67 -4.23 -5.66
C THR A 199 6.81 -3.65 -4.55
N ASP A 200 5.77 -2.94 -4.95
CA ASP A 200 4.72 -2.41 -4.10
C ASP A 200 3.36 -2.57 -4.78
N THR A 201 2.29 -2.34 -4.01
CA THR A 201 0.94 -2.41 -4.57
C THR A 201 0.68 -1.19 -5.45
N ARG A 202 0.09 -1.43 -6.62
CA ARG A 202 -0.36 -0.42 -7.58
C ARG A 202 -1.87 -0.44 -7.72
N LEU A 203 -2.49 0.74 -7.78
CA LEU A 203 -3.82 0.90 -8.36
C LEU A 203 -3.64 1.06 -9.87
N ILE A 204 -4.20 0.14 -10.62
CA ILE A 204 -4.12 0.13 -12.08
C ILE A 204 -5.51 0.27 -12.69
N ALA A 205 -5.59 0.82 -13.88
CA ALA A 205 -6.85 0.94 -14.63
C ALA A 205 -6.64 0.57 -16.11
N ASN A 206 -7.71 0.16 -16.79
CA ASN A 206 -7.62 -0.04 -18.23
C ASN A 206 -7.67 1.31 -18.96
N HIS A 207 -7.05 1.36 -20.13
CA HIS A 207 -6.94 2.59 -20.93
C HIS A 207 -8.31 3.14 -21.38
N THR A 208 -9.29 2.28 -21.62
CA THR A 208 -10.65 2.69 -22.00
C THR A 208 -11.34 3.43 -20.85
N ALA A 209 -11.23 2.93 -19.62
CA ALA A 209 -11.78 3.62 -18.44
C ALA A 209 -11.06 4.96 -18.19
N MET A 210 -9.75 5.03 -18.42
CA MET A 210 -8.98 6.26 -18.29
C MET A 210 -9.23 7.26 -19.42
N ALA A 211 -9.68 6.82 -20.58
CA ALA A 211 -10.07 7.70 -21.70
C ALA A 211 -11.46 8.34 -21.49
N ASP A 212 -12.34 7.72 -20.70
CA ASP A 212 -13.64 8.28 -20.34
C ASP A 212 -13.49 9.32 -19.20
N PRO A 213 -13.78 10.61 -19.42
CA PRO A 213 -13.54 11.66 -18.42
C PRO A 213 -14.26 11.42 -17.09
N ALA A 214 -15.50 10.88 -17.12
CA ALA A 214 -16.27 10.66 -15.91
C ALA A 214 -15.72 9.47 -15.09
N ARG A 215 -15.36 8.37 -15.77
CA ARG A 215 -14.69 7.21 -15.14
C ARG A 215 -13.32 7.59 -14.62
N ARG A 216 -12.52 8.28 -15.40
CA ARG A 216 -11.21 8.78 -15.00
C ARG A 216 -11.28 9.62 -13.72
N THR A 217 -12.17 10.63 -13.69
CA THR A 217 -12.35 11.46 -12.50
C THR A 217 -12.69 10.60 -11.27
N ARG A 218 -13.55 9.59 -11.44
CA ARG A 218 -13.91 8.70 -10.34
C ARG A 218 -12.74 7.82 -9.87
N ILE A 219 -11.95 7.29 -10.80
CA ILE A 219 -10.74 6.52 -10.50
C ILE A 219 -9.71 7.38 -9.75
N GLU A 220 -9.49 8.62 -10.21
CA GLU A 220 -8.56 9.58 -9.56
C GLU A 220 -9.05 9.97 -8.16
N GLN A 221 -10.36 10.09 -7.92
CA GLN A 221 -10.93 10.30 -6.58
C GLN A 221 -10.67 9.10 -5.65
N ILE A 222 -10.86 7.88 -6.15
CA ILE A 222 -10.54 6.66 -5.39
C ILE A 222 -9.04 6.65 -5.02
N ALA A 223 -8.17 6.90 -5.98
CA ALA A 223 -6.73 6.98 -5.78
C ALA A 223 -6.34 8.03 -4.71
N LEU A 224 -6.92 9.23 -4.80
CA LEU A 224 -6.69 10.30 -3.82
C LEU A 224 -7.06 9.85 -2.40
N MET A 225 -8.24 9.24 -2.23
CA MET A 225 -8.73 8.83 -0.92
C MET A 225 -7.92 7.67 -0.33
N LEU A 226 -7.48 6.71 -1.16
CA LEU A 226 -6.60 5.62 -0.72
C LEU A 226 -5.22 6.14 -0.30
N LYS A 227 -4.64 7.05 -1.09
CA LYS A 227 -3.37 7.72 -0.74
C LYS A 227 -3.49 8.52 0.55
N ALA A 228 -4.58 9.27 0.72
CA ALA A 228 -4.84 10.05 1.93
C ALA A 228 -4.97 9.16 3.19
N ALA A 229 -5.61 7.98 3.04
CA ALA A 229 -5.70 7.00 4.12
C ALA A 229 -4.31 6.43 4.48
N LEU A 230 -3.49 6.10 3.49
CA LEU A 230 -2.12 5.61 3.73
C LEU A 230 -1.23 6.68 4.37
N ALA A 231 -1.29 7.93 3.89
CA ALA A 231 -0.52 9.03 4.45
C ALA A 231 -0.84 9.28 5.94
N ALA A 232 -2.09 9.05 6.34
CA ALA A 232 -2.52 9.20 7.72
C ALA A 232 -1.99 8.11 8.68
N ARG A 233 -1.67 6.90 8.18
CA ARG A 233 -1.30 5.75 9.04
C ARG A 233 -0.04 5.96 9.90
N GLN A 234 0.84 6.80 9.44
CA GLN A 234 2.12 7.06 10.12
C GLN A 234 2.12 8.41 10.87
N LYS A 235 0.98 9.11 10.87
CA LYS A 235 0.86 10.44 11.43
C LYS A 235 -0.23 10.49 12.48
N VAL A 236 -0.02 11.37 13.45
CA VAL A 236 -1.00 11.72 14.48
C VAL A 236 -1.09 13.22 14.61
N ALA A 237 -2.24 13.72 15.05
CA ALA A 237 -2.38 15.10 15.47
C ALA A 237 -2.06 15.21 16.97
N LEU A 238 -1.13 16.09 17.31
CA LEU A 238 -0.85 16.47 18.69
C LEU A 238 -1.44 17.84 18.97
N LYS A 239 -2.11 17.95 20.10
CA LYS A 239 -2.61 19.22 20.64
C LYS A 239 -2.12 19.36 22.08
N CYS A 240 -1.68 20.58 22.46
CA CYS A 240 -1.28 20.87 23.82
C CYS A 240 -1.54 22.34 24.16
N ASN A 241 -1.53 22.65 25.45
CA ASN A 241 -1.57 24.03 25.95
C ASN A 241 -0.17 24.42 26.41
N VAL A 242 0.22 25.66 26.11
CA VAL A 242 1.56 26.18 26.38
C VAL A 242 1.45 27.58 26.96
N PRO A 243 2.20 27.90 28.04
CA PRO A 243 2.34 29.29 28.48
C PRO A 243 2.90 30.15 27.36
N ALA A 244 2.35 31.36 27.18
CA ALA A 244 2.71 32.24 26.07
C ALA A 244 4.22 32.58 26.02
N ASP A 245 4.87 32.68 27.19
CA ASP A 245 6.30 32.97 27.34
C ASP A 245 7.20 31.74 27.02
N LYS A 246 6.62 30.55 26.90
CA LYS A 246 7.33 29.27 26.56
C LYS A 246 7.05 28.78 25.13
N LEU A 247 6.26 29.52 24.36
CA LEU A 247 5.84 29.10 23.02
C LEU A 247 7.01 28.73 22.11
N ASP A 248 8.01 29.63 22.01
CA ASP A 248 9.15 29.43 21.11
C ASP A 248 9.97 28.17 21.47
N ALA A 249 10.14 27.92 22.78
CA ALA A 249 10.86 26.75 23.27
C ALA A 249 10.12 25.44 22.94
N VAL A 250 8.79 25.43 23.04
CA VAL A 250 7.96 24.28 22.68
C VAL A 250 7.91 24.08 21.17
N VAL A 251 7.73 25.14 20.40
CA VAL A 251 7.71 25.08 18.91
C VAL A 251 9.04 24.53 18.37
N ALA A 252 10.17 24.91 18.97
CA ALA A 252 11.48 24.40 18.56
C ALA A 252 11.65 22.86 18.70
N LEU A 253 10.85 22.22 19.55
CA LEU A 253 10.85 20.76 19.72
C LEU A 253 9.99 20.02 18.70
N LEU A 254 9.09 20.73 18.01
CA LEU A 254 8.09 20.10 17.15
C LEU A 254 8.66 19.84 15.75
N PRO A 255 8.66 18.59 15.27
CA PRO A 255 8.97 18.25 13.90
C PRO A 255 7.73 18.56 13.00
N SER A 256 7.38 19.84 12.85
CA SER A 256 6.19 20.24 12.08
C SER A 256 6.46 20.28 10.59
N LEU A 257 5.42 19.98 9.77
CA LEU A 257 5.48 20.02 8.30
C LEU A 257 5.83 21.44 7.77
N HIS A 258 5.28 22.49 8.40
CA HIS A 258 5.59 23.89 8.11
C HIS A 258 5.70 24.68 9.41
N ALA A 259 4.58 24.83 10.12
CA ALA A 259 4.49 25.48 11.41
C ALA A 259 3.26 24.92 12.14
N PRO A 260 3.28 24.85 13.48
CA PRO A 260 2.10 24.47 14.24
C PRO A 260 1.01 25.53 14.13
N THR A 261 -0.24 25.12 14.25
CA THR A 261 -1.35 26.05 14.46
C THR A 261 -1.31 26.53 15.90
N VAL A 262 -1.33 27.85 16.11
CA VAL A 262 -1.36 28.47 17.43
C VAL A 262 -2.64 29.26 17.59
N SER A 263 -3.37 29.04 18.69
CA SER A 263 -4.63 29.72 19.01
C SER A 263 -4.61 30.21 20.45
N HIS A 264 -5.22 31.36 20.71
CA HIS A 264 -5.37 31.89 22.06
C HIS A 264 -6.43 31.11 22.83
N LEU A 265 -6.13 30.78 24.08
CA LEU A 265 -7.12 30.27 25.03
C LEU A 265 -7.92 31.44 25.65
N TYR A 266 -8.97 31.11 26.40
CA TYR A 266 -9.72 32.10 27.16
C TYR A 266 -8.81 32.85 28.16
N ASP A 267 -7.91 32.12 28.82
CA ASP A 267 -6.79 32.71 29.57
C ASP A 267 -5.72 33.18 28.57
N LYS A 268 -5.52 34.52 28.51
CA LYS A 268 -4.59 35.14 27.58
C LYS A 268 -3.10 34.80 27.82
N HIS A 269 -2.79 34.24 28.97
CA HIS A 269 -1.42 33.75 29.30
C HIS A 269 -1.12 32.37 28.71
N TRP A 270 -2.13 31.71 28.14
CA TRP A 270 -2.02 30.38 27.57
C TRP A 270 -2.40 30.36 26.10
N LEU A 271 -1.69 29.52 25.36
CA LEU A 271 -1.91 29.23 23.94
C LEU A 271 -2.21 27.77 23.74
N ALA A 272 -3.15 27.45 22.85
CA ALA A 272 -3.32 26.10 22.32
C ALA A 272 -2.46 25.94 21.08
N LEU A 273 -1.75 24.84 21.01
CA LEU A 273 -0.87 24.48 19.91
C LEU A 273 -1.35 23.16 19.31
N GLU A 274 -1.45 23.09 17.97
CA GLU A 274 -1.84 21.89 17.25
C GLU A 274 -0.88 21.65 16.08
N THR A 275 -0.43 20.40 15.92
CA THR A 275 0.51 20.00 14.86
C THR A 275 0.29 18.56 14.48
N ILE A 276 0.85 18.17 13.32
CA ILE A 276 0.89 16.77 12.85
C ILE A 276 2.32 16.28 12.91
N VAL A 277 2.53 15.14 13.55
CA VAL A 277 3.84 14.52 13.76
C VAL A 277 3.82 13.06 13.37
N ASP A 278 5.01 12.46 13.23
CA ASP A 278 5.15 11.00 13.07
C ASP A 278 4.73 10.29 14.36
N ALA A 279 3.86 9.29 14.24
CA ALA A 279 3.38 8.52 15.40
C ALA A 279 4.54 7.89 16.19
N THR A 280 5.61 7.48 15.52
CA THR A 280 6.79 6.91 16.16
C THR A 280 7.60 7.91 17.00
N ALA A 281 7.48 9.20 16.69
CA ALA A 281 8.20 10.25 17.44
C ALA A 281 7.51 10.64 18.75
N VAL A 282 6.20 10.36 18.88
CA VAL A 282 5.36 10.86 19.98
C VAL A 282 5.85 10.42 21.35
N ARG A 283 6.31 9.17 21.47
CA ARG A 283 6.78 8.60 22.73
C ARG A 283 7.93 9.41 23.36
N ASP A 284 8.83 9.91 22.53
CA ASP A 284 10.01 10.67 22.99
C ASP A 284 9.72 12.18 23.01
N LEU A 285 8.76 12.61 22.20
CA LEU A 285 8.35 14.00 22.09
C LEU A 285 7.53 14.46 23.29
N ILE A 286 6.54 13.69 23.77
CA ILE A 286 5.67 14.07 24.88
C ILE A 286 6.47 14.42 26.16
N PRO A 287 7.43 13.61 26.64
CA PRO A 287 8.23 13.99 27.81
C PRO A 287 9.00 15.29 27.61
N SER A 288 9.53 15.53 26.40
CA SER A 288 10.28 16.75 26.07
C SER A 288 9.38 17.99 26.07
N LEU A 289 8.15 17.87 25.55
CA LEU A 289 7.14 18.93 25.57
C LEU A 289 6.71 19.26 27.00
N CYS A 290 6.49 18.26 27.86
CA CYS A 290 6.18 18.46 29.28
C CYS A 290 7.33 19.18 30.00
N ALA A 291 8.58 18.79 29.77
CA ALA A 291 9.74 19.46 30.34
C ALA A 291 9.87 20.93 29.89
N ALA A 292 9.48 21.25 28.67
CA ALA A 292 9.41 22.61 28.14
C ALA A 292 8.22 23.43 28.68
N GLY A 293 7.29 22.79 29.42
CA GLY A 293 6.15 23.43 30.07
C GLY A 293 4.84 23.32 29.31
N ALA A 294 4.73 22.43 28.34
CA ALA A 294 3.45 22.09 27.72
C ALA A 294 2.60 21.24 28.67
N GLU A 295 1.29 21.46 28.66
CA GLU A 295 0.30 20.76 29.48
C GLU A 295 -0.90 20.31 28.62
N GLY A 296 -1.69 19.35 29.13
CA GLY A 296 -2.90 18.89 28.48
C GLY A 296 -2.64 18.34 27.08
N ILE A 297 -1.56 17.58 26.94
CA ILE A 297 -1.13 17.00 25.66
C ILE A 297 -2.12 15.91 25.24
N LEU A 298 -2.69 16.04 24.06
CA LEU A 298 -3.64 15.11 23.47
C LEU A 298 -3.09 14.58 22.15
N GLU A 299 -3.22 13.27 21.93
CA GLU A 299 -2.89 12.60 20.67
C GLU A 299 -4.17 12.11 20.01
N TYR A 300 -4.32 12.39 18.70
CA TYR A 300 -5.45 11.93 17.90
C TYR A 300 -4.96 11.15 16.69
N GLU A 301 -5.55 9.97 16.48
CA GLU A 301 -5.35 9.22 15.23
C GLU A 301 -5.99 9.95 14.05
N LEU A 302 -5.26 9.99 12.93
CA LEU A 302 -5.76 10.57 11.69
C LEU A 302 -6.37 9.48 10.81
N ARG A 303 -7.55 9.71 10.27
CA ARG A 303 -8.15 8.81 9.30
C ARG A 303 -7.64 9.06 7.88
N LYS A 304 -7.42 10.32 7.53
CA LYS A 304 -6.96 10.75 6.20
C LYS A 304 -6.14 12.02 6.33
N MET A 305 -5.11 12.13 5.47
CA MET A 305 -4.31 13.35 5.31
C MET A 305 -4.11 13.57 3.80
N VAL A 306 -4.57 14.70 3.29
CA VAL A 306 -4.48 15.09 1.88
C VAL A 306 -3.42 16.17 1.70
#